data_50013685acc908acbb3fe8cd38d32ac8
#
_entry.id   50013685acc908acbb3fe8cd38d32ac8
#
_cell.length_a   1.000
_cell.length_b   1.000
_cell.length_c   1.000
_cell.angle_alpha   90.00
_cell.angle_beta   90.00
_cell.angle_gamma   90.00
#
_symmetry.space_group_name_H-M   'P 1'
#
loop_
_entity.id
_entity.type
_entity.pdbx_description
1 polymer ?
#
loop_
_entity_poly.entity_id
_entity_poly.type
_entity_poly.pdbx_seq_one_letter_code
_entity_poly.pdbx_strand_id
1 'polypeptide(L)'
;MITVNNLSKIYKMGKVEVPALSDVSFDIEKGMMVGLMGKSGSGKTTLLRQLSLIDRPNSGSIIIDEKDVIDLPEGKRSILRLNTLGYVFQEYALIPELTAIENVYLPAMMSGVRSNKYKKLAKDLLGTVGLGGEINHLPKELSGGQQQRVAIARAMINNPKVIFADEPTANLDSISAKTVMDTLKNLNKKTGVTIIFVSHDPDDKKYATQLIFLKDGRITEEYV
;
A
#
# COMPACT_ATOMS: atom_id res chain seq x y z
N MET A 1 -2.82 -11.56 11.69
CA MET A 1 -3.19 -11.34 10.28
C MET A 1 -1.97 -11.34 9.35
N ILE A 2 -0.88 -10.63 9.66
CA ILE A 2 0.41 -10.76 8.95
C ILE A 2 1.47 -11.13 9.97
N THR A 3 2.19 -12.22 9.73
CA THR A 3 3.35 -12.63 10.52
C THR A 3 4.56 -12.70 9.59
N VAL A 4 5.65 -12.09 10.00
CA VAL A 4 6.92 -12.05 9.27
C VAL A 4 8.00 -12.67 10.16
N ASN A 5 8.71 -13.68 9.63
CA ASN A 5 9.77 -14.36 10.40
C ASN A 5 11.08 -14.36 9.60
N ASN A 6 12.13 -13.83 10.23
CA ASN A 6 13.53 -13.86 9.77
C ASN A 6 13.70 -13.43 8.30
N LEU A 7 12.92 -12.44 7.86
CA LEU A 7 12.86 -12.00 6.47
C LEU A 7 14.14 -11.28 6.07
N SER A 8 14.78 -11.75 5.01
CA SER A 8 16.00 -11.12 4.49
C SER A 8 15.92 -10.91 2.98
N LYS A 9 16.49 -9.78 2.53
CA LYS A 9 16.57 -9.42 1.10
C LYS A 9 17.92 -8.83 0.76
N ILE A 10 18.53 -9.39 -0.27
CA ILE A 10 19.79 -8.92 -0.85
C ILE A 10 19.55 -8.63 -2.33
N TYR A 11 19.90 -7.42 -2.77
CA TYR A 11 19.92 -7.07 -4.19
C TYR A 11 21.32 -7.27 -4.75
N LYS A 12 21.40 -7.83 -5.96
CA LYS A 12 22.65 -7.99 -6.70
C LYS A 12 22.78 -6.92 -7.77
N MET A 13 23.79 -6.09 -7.64
CA MET A 13 24.15 -5.05 -8.62
C MET A 13 25.48 -5.43 -9.27
N GLY A 14 25.41 -6.25 -10.31
CA GLY A 14 26.60 -6.87 -10.90
C GLY A 14 27.30 -7.81 -9.91
N LYS A 15 28.52 -7.46 -9.48
CA LYS A 15 29.29 -8.22 -8.46
C LYS A 15 29.08 -7.73 -7.02
N VAL A 16 28.35 -6.63 -6.83
CA VAL A 16 28.09 -6.05 -5.51
C VAL A 16 26.78 -6.59 -4.96
N GLU A 17 26.80 -7.10 -3.74
CA GLU A 17 25.62 -7.49 -2.99
C GLU A 17 25.25 -6.39 -2.00
N VAL A 18 24.00 -5.92 -2.06
CA VAL A 18 23.47 -4.87 -1.19
C VAL A 18 22.39 -5.49 -0.31
N PRO A 19 22.65 -5.74 0.98
CA PRO A 19 21.63 -6.21 1.91
C PRO A 19 20.63 -5.09 2.17
N ALA A 20 19.38 -5.31 1.79
CA ALA A 20 18.29 -4.36 1.96
C ALA A 20 17.41 -4.68 3.18
N LEU A 21 17.32 -5.96 3.55
CA LEU A 21 16.66 -6.44 4.77
C LEU A 21 17.50 -7.57 5.38
N SER A 22 17.61 -7.59 6.71
CA SER A 22 18.38 -8.56 7.46
C SER A 22 17.61 -9.00 8.70
N ASP A 23 17.10 -10.22 8.68
CA ASP A 23 16.47 -10.90 9.83
C ASP A 23 15.30 -10.11 10.45
N VAL A 24 14.38 -9.65 9.61
CA VAL A 24 13.22 -8.85 10.02
C VAL A 24 12.09 -9.77 10.47
N SER A 25 11.61 -9.58 11.72
CA SER A 25 10.51 -10.36 12.29
C SER A 25 9.54 -9.45 13.04
N PHE A 26 8.24 -9.58 12.78
CA PHE A 26 7.16 -8.86 13.46
C PHE A 26 5.79 -9.44 13.12
N ASP A 27 4.79 -9.03 13.91
CA ASP A 27 3.38 -9.36 13.71
C ASP A 27 2.54 -8.10 13.53
N ILE A 28 1.49 -8.20 12.71
CA ILE A 28 0.46 -7.18 12.50
C ILE A 28 -0.91 -7.82 12.68
N GLU A 29 -1.71 -7.26 13.56
CA GLU A 29 -3.09 -7.69 13.77
C GLU A 29 -4.03 -7.10 12.70
N LYS A 30 -5.19 -7.74 12.54
CA LYS A 30 -6.23 -7.28 11.60
C LYS A 30 -6.79 -5.92 12.04
N GLY A 31 -6.99 -5.04 11.08
CA GLY A 31 -7.57 -3.72 11.28
C GLY A 31 -6.62 -2.66 11.83
N MET A 32 -5.36 -3.00 12.07
CA MET A 32 -4.35 -2.03 12.47
C MET A 32 -3.99 -1.07 11.34
N MET A 33 -3.56 0.14 11.73
CA MET A 33 -2.89 1.09 10.86
C MET A 33 -1.42 1.18 11.30
N VAL A 34 -0.52 0.58 10.51
CA VAL A 34 0.89 0.38 10.86
C VAL A 34 1.77 1.33 10.07
N GLY A 35 2.60 2.10 10.78
CA GLY A 35 3.62 2.97 10.19
C GLY A 35 4.98 2.28 10.14
N LEU A 36 5.52 2.06 8.93
CA LEU A 36 6.91 1.67 8.72
C LEU A 36 7.76 2.94 8.66
N MET A 37 8.51 3.21 9.70
CA MET A 37 9.26 4.45 9.89
C MET A 37 10.77 4.22 9.77
N GLY A 38 11.51 5.26 9.38
CA GLY A 38 12.98 5.21 9.28
C GLY A 38 13.52 6.18 8.23
N LYS A 39 14.82 6.41 8.23
CA LYS A 39 15.49 7.28 7.26
C LYS A 39 15.38 6.72 5.83
N SER A 40 15.60 7.57 4.83
CA SER A 40 15.70 7.10 3.43
C SER A 40 16.79 6.02 3.32
N GLY A 41 16.53 4.97 2.52
CA GLY A 41 17.45 3.85 2.35
C GLY A 41 17.44 2.79 3.48
N SER A 42 16.63 2.95 4.53
CA SER A 42 16.58 1.97 5.63
C SER A 42 15.91 0.62 5.31
N GLY A 43 15.35 0.44 4.11
CA GLY A 43 14.70 -0.80 3.68
C GLY A 43 13.17 -0.81 3.71
N LYS A 44 12.50 0.30 4.06
CA LYS A 44 11.03 0.38 4.20
C LYS A 44 10.26 -0.03 2.95
N THR A 45 10.55 0.61 1.81
CA THR A 45 9.92 0.28 0.53
C THR A 45 10.24 -1.16 0.10
N THR A 46 11.46 -1.65 0.38
CA THR A 46 11.81 -3.05 0.14
C THR A 46 10.92 -3.97 0.96
N LEU A 47 10.76 -3.72 2.27
CA LEU A 47 9.87 -4.50 3.14
C LEU A 47 8.42 -4.46 2.62
N LEU A 48 7.91 -3.27 2.30
CA LEU A 48 6.56 -3.10 1.78
C LEU A 48 6.32 -3.92 0.50
N ARG A 49 7.31 -3.95 -0.42
CA ARG A 49 7.26 -4.74 -1.66
C ARG A 49 7.27 -6.25 -1.42
N GLN A 50 7.98 -6.73 -0.38
CA GLN A 50 7.92 -8.14 0.01
C GLN A 50 6.53 -8.50 0.53
N LEU A 51 6.00 -7.69 1.47
CA LEU A 51 4.68 -7.90 2.09
C LEU A 51 3.54 -7.84 1.07
N SER A 52 3.63 -6.95 0.08
CA SER A 52 2.64 -6.80 -0.98
C SER A 52 2.79 -7.80 -2.13
N LEU A 53 3.73 -8.73 -2.04
CA LEU A 53 4.03 -9.75 -3.04
C LEU A 53 4.49 -9.20 -4.40
N ILE A 54 4.98 -7.96 -4.45
CA ILE A 54 5.57 -7.35 -5.65
C ILE A 54 6.95 -7.95 -5.92
N ASP A 55 7.75 -8.15 -4.86
CA ASP A 55 9.07 -8.76 -4.94
C ASP A 55 9.14 -10.05 -4.09
N ARG A 56 10.25 -10.79 -4.14
CA ARG A 56 10.49 -12.01 -3.37
C ARG A 56 11.67 -11.82 -2.42
N PRO A 57 11.57 -12.25 -1.17
CA PRO A 57 12.71 -12.29 -0.26
C PRO A 57 13.73 -13.35 -0.69
N ASN A 58 14.92 -13.31 -0.11
CA ASN A 58 15.93 -14.37 -0.25
C ASN A 58 15.74 -15.48 0.77
N SER A 59 15.24 -15.13 1.97
CA SER A 59 14.94 -16.09 3.04
C SER A 59 13.90 -15.53 4.01
N GLY A 60 13.40 -16.38 4.89
CA GLY A 60 12.37 -16.06 5.87
C GLY A 60 10.97 -16.47 5.38
N SER A 61 9.94 -16.10 6.14
CA SER A 61 8.55 -16.37 5.78
C SER A 61 7.65 -15.16 5.94
N ILE A 62 6.59 -15.10 5.12
CA ILE A 62 5.50 -14.12 5.23
C ILE A 62 4.19 -14.92 5.25
N ILE A 63 3.47 -14.82 6.35
CA ILE A 63 2.16 -15.42 6.50
C ILE A 63 1.12 -14.31 6.44
N ILE A 64 0.17 -14.40 5.51
CA ILE A 64 -0.96 -13.48 5.40
C ILE A 64 -2.23 -14.29 5.58
N ASP A 65 -3.00 -13.97 6.61
CA ASP A 65 -4.28 -14.61 6.89
C ASP A 65 -4.13 -16.16 6.98
N GLU A 66 -3.15 -16.60 7.80
CA GLU A 66 -2.80 -18.01 8.06
C GLU A 66 -2.19 -18.76 6.87
N LYS A 67 -1.88 -18.09 5.77
CA LYS A 67 -1.28 -18.69 4.58
C LYS A 67 0.14 -18.19 4.38
N ASP A 68 1.09 -19.10 4.28
CA ASP A 68 2.43 -18.75 3.78
C ASP A 68 2.34 -18.39 2.29
N VAL A 69 2.89 -17.21 1.97
CA VAL A 69 2.75 -16.63 0.62
C VAL A 69 4.06 -16.56 -0.15
N ILE A 70 5.18 -16.98 0.45
CA ILE A 70 6.52 -16.86 -0.17
C ILE A 70 6.67 -17.80 -1.36
N ASP A 71 6.34 -19.07 -1.18
CA ASP A 71 6.54 -20.10 -2.18
C ASP A 71 5.41 -20.23 -3.20
N LEU A 72 4.45 -19.29 -3.14
CA LEU A 72 3.36 -19.28 -4.10
C LEU A 72 3.87 -19.04 -5.54
N PRO A 73 3.40 -19.81 -6.53
CA PRO A 73 3.67 -19.53 -7.93
C PRO A 73 3.09 -18.17 -8.34
N GLU A 74 3.70 -17.53 -9.36
CA GLU A 74 3.35 -16.13 -9.72
C GLU A 74 1.87 -15.94 -10.04
N GLY A 75 1.22 -16.91 -10.69
CA GLY A 75 -0.22 -16.85 -10.94
C GLY A 75 -1.05 -16.73 -9.66
N LYS A 76 -0.71 -17.45 -8.58
CA LYS A 76 -1.39 -17.34 -7.29
C LYS A 76 -1.07 -16.03 -6.58
N ARG A 77 0.17 -15.54 -6.68
CA ARG A 77 0.58 -14.22 -6.15
C ARG A 77 -0.21 -13.10 -6.83
N SER A 78 -0.32 -13.13 -8.16
CA SER A 78 -1.11 -12.16 -8.93
C SER A 78 -2.59 -12.13 -8.53
N ILE A 79 -3.18 -13.31 -8.31
CA ILE A 79 -4.57 -13.42 -7.81
C ILE A 79 -4.70 -12.83 -6.41
N LEU A 80 -3.73 -13.06 -5.50
CA LEU A 80 -3.74 -12.46 -4.17
C LEU A 80 -3.58 -10.94 -4.24
N ARG A 81 -2.65 -10.42 -5.05
CA ARG A 81 -2.50 -8.97 -5.28
C ARG A 81 -3.80 -8.36 -5.78
N LEU A 82 -4.46 -9.00 -6.73
CA LEU A 82 -5.67 -8.48 -7.35
C LEU A 82 -6.87 -8.45 -6.39
N ASN A 83 -7.05 -9.53 -5.60
CA ASN A 83 -8.30 -9.75 -4.86
C ASN A 83 -8.19 -9.48 -3.36
N THR A 84 -6.97 -9.45 -2.79
CA THR A 84 -6.78 -9.44 -1.34
C THR A 84 -5.93 -8.26 -0.87
N LEU A 85 -5.07 -7.74 -1.74
CA LEU A 85 -4.11 -6.70 -1.41
C LEU A 85 -4.39 -5.45 -2.25
N GLY A 86 -4.39 -4.27 -1.60
CA GLY A 86 -4.38 -2.97 -2.28
C GLY A 86 -2.99 -2.36 -2.24
N TYR A 87 -2.59 -1.64 -3.28
CA TYR A 87 -1.33 -0.91 -3.28
C TYR A 87 -1.52 0.54 -3.73
N VAL A 88 -0.96 1.47 -2.96
CA VAL A 88 -0.93 2.90 -3.21
C VAL A 88 0.52 3.30 -3.42
N PHE A 89 0.85 3.73 -4.63
CA PHE A 89 2.21 4.12 -5.01
C PHE A 89 2.51 5.57 -4.65
N GLN A 90 3.77 5.88 -4.45
CA GLN A 90 4.26 7.24 -4.20
C GLN A 90 3.95 8.19 -5.37
N GLU A 91 4.07 7.72 -6.61
CA GLU A 91 3.80 8.49 -7.84
C GLU A 91 2.40 8.22 -8.40
N TYR A 92 1.43 7.89 -7.55
CA TYR A 92 0.02 7.62 -7.87
C TYR A 92 -0.18 6.44 -8.82
N ALA A 93 0.66 6.25 -9.82
CA ALA A 93 0.62 5.22 -10.87
C ALA A 93 -0.77 5.11 -11.53
N LEU A 94 -1.39 6.24 -11.82
CA LEU A 94 -2.63 6.30 -12.61
C LEU A 94 -2.30 6.14 -14.09
N ILE A 95 -3.21 5.51 -14.83
CA ILE A 95 -3.13 5.40 -16.29
C ILE A 95 -3.61 6.73 -16.87
N PRO A 96 -2.74 7.47 -17.60
CA PRO A 96 -3.03 8.85 -18.00
C PRO A 96 -4.21 9.00 -18.97
N GLU A 97 -4.49 7.97 -19.76
CA GLU A 97 -5.55 7.92 -20.77
C GLU A 97 -6.91 7.54 -20.19
N LEU A 98 -6.95 7.11 -18.93
CA LEU A 98 -8.17 6.70 -18.23
C LEU A 98 -8.63 7.81 -17.29
N THR A 99 -9.94 8.05 -17.24
CA THR A 99 -10.57 8.93 -16.26
C THR A 99 -10.37 8.43 -14.83
N ALA A 100 -10.69 9.24 -13.82
CA ALA A 100 -10.62 8.86 -12.41
C ALA A 100 -11.44 7.58 -12.12
N ILE A 101 -12.68 7.53 -12.62
CA ILE A 101 -13.54 6.36 -12.41
C ILE A 101 -13.00 5.11 -13.11
N GLU A 102 -12.42 5.25 -14.30
CA GLU A 102 -11.83 4.15 -15.06
C GLU A 102 -10.58 3.59 -14.37
N ASN A 103 -9.71 4.46 -13.86
CA ASN A 103 -8.59 4.05 -13.03
C ASN A 103 -9.05 3.27 -11.80
N VAL A 104 -10.12 3.69 -11.14
CA VAL A 104 -10.63 3.02 -9.93
C VAL A 104 -11.23 1.66 -10.24
N TYR A 105 -12.05 1.51 -11.27
CA TYR A 105 -12.71 0.22 -11.52
C TYR A 105 -11.86 -0.82 -12.24
N LEU A 106 -10.72 -0.45 -12.82
CA LEU A 106 -9.88 -1.34 -13.60
C LEU A 106 -9.55 -2.67 -12.90
N PRO A 107 -9.13 -2.70 -11.62
CA PRO A 107 -8.87 -3.96 -10.94
C PRO A 107 -10.13 -4.81 -10.74
N ALA A 108 -11.29 -4.21 -10.53
CA ALA A 108 -12.54 -4.96 -10.39
C ALA A 108 -13.00 -5.57 -11.73
N MET A 109 -12.77 -4.88 -12.84
CA MET A 109 -12.99 -5.41 -14.18
C MET A 109 -12.07 -6.62 -14.43
N MET A 110 -10.78 -6.53 -14.06
CA MET A 110 -9.83 -7.64 -14.16
C MET A 110 -10.19 -8.83 -13.27
N SER A 111 -10.87 -8.62 -12.15
CA SER A 111 -11.38 -9.68 -11.26
C SER A 111 -12.68 -10.33 -11.79
N GLY A 112 -13.17 -9.95 -12.97
CA GLY A 112 -14.40 -10.51 -13.56
C GLY A 112 -15.70 -9.97 -12.97
N VAL A 113 -15.67 -8.88 -12.23
CA VAL A 113 -16.89 -8.23 -11.71
C VAL A 113 -17.69 -7.64 -12.86
N ARG A 114 -19.03 -7.81 -12.84
CA ARG A 114 -19.92 -7.32 -13.91
C ARG A 114 -19.89 -5.79 -14.02
N SER A 115 -19.99 -5.27 -15.24
CA SER A 115 -19.83 -3.84 -15.59
C SER A 115 -20.69 -2.88 -14.76
N ASN A 116 -21.97 -3.16 -14.60
CA ASN A 116 -22.87 -2.33 -13.80
C ASN A 116 -22.45 -2.27 -12.31
N LYS A 117 -21.91 -3.37 -11.77
CA LYS A 117 -21.47 -3.47 -10.38
C LYS A 117 -20.18 -2.71 -10.14
N TYR A 118 -19.12 -2.92 -10.97
CA TYR A 118 -17.84 -2.25 -10.73
C TYR A 118 -17.93 -0.73 -10.97
N LYS A 119 -18.73 -0.26 -11.95
CA LYS A 119 -18.95 1.17 -12.18
C LYS A 119 -19.62 1.85 -10.98
N LYS A 120 -20.64 1.19 -10.40
CA LYS A 120 -21.29 1.68 -9.20
C LYS A 120 -20.31 1.74 -8.02
N LEU A 121 -19.58 0.65 -7.75
CA LEU A 121 -18.59 0.60 -6.67
C LEU A 121 -17.53 1.70 -6.81
N ALA A 122 -17.01 1.93 -8.03
CA ALA A 122 -16.02 2.97 -8.27
C ALA A 122 -16.58 4.37 -7.99
N LYS A 123 -17.81 4.65 -8.41
CA LYS A 123 -18.48 5.92 -8.12
C LYS A 123 -18.67 6.14 -6.62
N ASP A 124 -19.11 5.11 -5.90
CA ASP A 124 -19.32 5.15 -4.44
C ASP A 124 -17.98 5.38 -3.70
N LEU A 125 -16.89 4.72 -4.14
CA LEU A 125 -15.56 4.90 -3.57
C LEU A 125 -15.01 6.30 -3.85
N LEU A 126 -15.14 6.82 -5.07
CA LEU A 126 -14.74 8.20 -5.39
C LEU A 126 -15.52 9.21 -4.54
N GLY A 127 -16.80 9.00 -4.31
CA GLY A 127 -17.57 9.80 -3.35
C GLY A 127 -17.03 9.70 -1.93
N THR A 128 -16.63 8.50 -1.48
CA THR A 128 -16.08 8.27 -0.15
C THR A 128 -14.74 8.99 0.08
N VAL A 129 -13.90 9.11 -0.96
CA VAL A 129 -12.63 9.85 -0.89
C VAL A 129 -12.78 11.34 -1.27
N GLY A 130 -14.02 11.84 -1.40
CA GLY A 130 -14.31 13.25 -1.66
C GLY A 130 -14.06 13.69 -3.10
N LEU A 131 -14.22 12.79 -4.08
CA LEU A 131 -13.99 13.03 -5.52
C LEU A 131 -15.25 12.70 -6.37
N GLY A 132 -16.43 12.87 -5.79
CA GLY A 132 -17.70 12.60 -6.50
C GLY A 132 -17.97 13.54 -7.68
N GLY A 133 -17.38 14.74 -7.69
CA GLY A 133 -17.49 15.71 -8.79
C GLY A 133 -16.47 15.49 -9.91
N GLU A 134 -15.36 14.79 -9.64
CA GLU A 134 -14.20 14.65 -10.53
C GLU A 134 -14.12 13.28 -11.23
N ILE A 135 -15.19 12.50 -11.19
CA ILE A 135 -15.21 11.10 -11.66
C ILE A 135 -14.78 10.94 -13.12
N ASN A 136 -15.07 11.93 -13.97
CA ASN A 136 -14.75 11.92 -15.39
C ASN A 136 -13.46 12.67 -15.75
N HIS A 137 -12.74 13.26 -14.79
CA HIS A 137 -11.48 13.94 -15.03
C HIS A 137 -10.36 12.95 -15.34
N LEU A 138 -9.48 13.33 -16.26
CA LEU A 138 -8.22 12.65 -16.52
C LEU A 138 -7.19 13.00 -15.43
N PRO A 139 -6.18 12.15 -15.18
CA PRO A 139 -5.15 12.43 -14.16
C PRO A 139 -4.51 13.83 -14.29
N LYS A 140 -4.24 14.32 -15.50
CA LYS A 140 -3.68 15.66 -15.77
C LYS A 140 -4.59 16.83 -15.33
N GLU A 141 -5.87 16.57 -15.10
CA GLU A 141 -6.86 17.56 -14.69
C GLU A 141 -7.07 17.57 -13.16
N LEU A 142 -6.36 16.67 -12.44
CA LEU A 142 -6.44 16.48 -11.00
C LEU A 142 -5.17 16.99 -10.31
N SER A 143 -5.33 17.62 -9.14
CA SER A 143 -4.19 17.93 -8.28
C SER A 143 -3.49 16.65 -7.78
N GLY A 144 -2.24 16.74 -7.31
CA GLY A 144 -1.52 15.59 -6.75
C GLY A 144 -2.28 14.88 -5.63
N GLY A 145 -2.85 15.65 -4.70
CA GLY A 145 -3.67 15.08 -3.63
C GLY A 145 -4.98 14.43 -4.11
N GLN A 146 -5.58 14.94 -5.20
CA GLN A 146 -6.72 14.31 -5.85
C GLN A 146 -6.30 13.00 -6.54
N GLN A 147 -5.19 13.01 -7.28
CA GLN A 147 -4.64 11.79 -7.91
C GLN A 147 -4.34 10.70 -6.88
N GLN A 148 -3.76 11.08 -5.73
CA GLN A 148 -3.49 10.13 -4.65
C GLN A 148 -4.78 9.55 -4.06
N ARG A 149 -5.83 10.35 -3.91
CA ARG A 149 -7.14 9.83 -3.46
C ARG A 149 -7.79 8.92 -4.50
N VAL A 150 -7.61 9.16 -5.80
CA VAL A 150 -8.00 8.20 -6.86
C VAL A 150 -7.24 6.88 -6.71
N ALA A 151 -5.91 6.92 -6.48
CA ALA A 151 -5.10 5.73 -6.25
C ALA A 151 -5.55 4.95 -5.00
N ILE A 152 -5.93 5.64 -3.92
CA ILE A 152 -6.51 5.01 -2.72
C ILE A 152 -7.86 4.35 -3.03
N ALA A 153 -8.75 5.01 -3.76
CA ALA A 153 -10.04 4.44 -4.17
C ALA A 153 -9.82 3.19 -5.06
N ARG A 154 -8.86 3.24 -5.99
CA ARG A 154 -8.45 2.09 -6.80
C ARG A 154 -7.95 0.93 -5.95
N ALA A 155 -7.14 1.19 -4.94
CA ALA A 155 -6.64 0.16 -4.03
C ALA A 155 -7.78 -0.51 -3.24
N MET A 156 -8.89 0.18 -3.00
CA MET A 156 -10.04 -0.31 -2.23
C MET A 156 -11.09 -1.09 -3.05
N ILE A 157 -11.07 -1.00 -4.39
CA ILE A 157 -12.22 -1.45 -5.22
C ILE A 157 -12.57 -2.93 -5.06
N ASN A 158 -11.60 -3.80 -4.84
CA ASN A 158 -11.79 -5.23 -4.64
C ASN A 158 -11.97 -5.62 -3.17
N ASN A 159 -12.25 -4.64 -2.28
CA ASN A 159 -12.42 -4.86 -0.85
C ASN A 159 -11.24 -5.63 -0.23
N PRO A 160 -10.01 -5.09 -0.33
CA PRO A 160 -8.79 -5.78 0.11
C PRO A 160 -8.79 -6.00 1.62
N LYS A 161 -8.05 -7.02 2.08
CA LYS A 161 -7.77 -7.24 3.51
C LYS A 161 -6.67 -6.32 4.02
N VAL A 162 -5.73 -5.97 3.16
CA VAL A 162 -4.58 -5.10 3.47
C VAL A 162 -4.38 -4.07 2.36
N ILE A 163 -4.11 -2.82 2.75
CA ILE A 163 -3.60 -1.77 1.88
C ILE A 163 -2.15 -1.49 2.25
N PHE A 164 -1.27 -1.50 1.26
CA PHE A 164 0.11 -1.06 1.35
C PHE A 164 0.22 0.32 0.71
N ALA A 165 0.72 1.31 1.45
CA ALA A 165 0.90 2.68 0.97
C ALA A 165 2.38 3.08 1.06
N ASP A 166 3.01 3.21 -0.11
CA ASP A 166 4.44 3.56 -0.22
C ASP A 166 4.57 5.08 -0.30
N GLU A 167 4.99 5.71 0.79
CA GLU A 167 5.14 7.16 0.94
C GLU A 167 3.97 7.97 0.34
N PRO A 168 2.72 7.75 0.81
CA PRO A 168 1.52 8.26 0.15
C PRO A 168 1.39 9.79 0.16
N THR A 169 2.26 10.49 0.88
CA THR A 169 2.23 11.95 1.07
C THR A 169 3.49 12.67 0.57
N ALA A 170 4.51 11.95 0.11
CA ALA A 170 5.84 12.51 -0.18
C ALA A 170 5.86 13.65 -1.21
N ASN A 171 4.93 13.65 -2.17
CA ASN A 171 4.87 14.63 -3.26
C ASN A 171 3.73 15.65 -3.09
N LEU A 172 3.25 15.86 -1.86
CA LEU A 172 2.09 16.66 -1.55
C LEU A 172 2.42 17.84 -0.63
N ASP A 173 1.69 18.92 -0.78
CA ASP A 173 1.66 20.00 0.23
C ASP A 173 1.03 19.48 1.54
N SER A 174 1.26 20.20 2.65
CA SER A 174 0.83 19.79 3.99
C SER A 174 -0.68 19.60 4.15
N ILE A 175 -1.49 20.39 3.43
CA ILE A 175 -2.97 20.29 3.48
C ILE A 175 -3.42 19.04 2.73
N SER A 176 -2.88 18.83 1.53
CA SER A 176 -3.15 17.64 0.73
C SER A 176 -2.66 16.36 1.42
N ALA A 177 -1.46 16.38 2.00
CA ALA A 177 -0.89 15.28 2.77
C ALA A 177 -1.79 14.89 3.95
N LYS A 178 -2.22 15.88 4.76
CA LYS A 178 -3.19 15.65 5.84
C LYS A 178 -4.48 15.01 5.32
N THR A 179 -5.05 15.53 4.22
CA THR A 179 -6.29 15.02 3.64
C THR A 179 -6.15 13.56 3.18
N VAL A 180 -5.01 13.19 2.60
CA VAL A 180 -4.70 11.82 2.17
C VAL A 180 -4.60 10.88 3.38
N MET A 181 -3.86 11.26 4.43
CA MET A 181 -3.73 10.44 5.63
C MET A 181 -5.06 10.31 6.39
N ASP A 182 -5.84 11.39 6.49
CA ASP A 182 -7.19 11.36 7.06
C ASP A 182 -8.12 10.43 6.25
N THR A 183 -7.99 10.41 4.93
CA THR A 183 -8.73 9.49 4.05
C THR A 183 -8.40 8.03 4.35
N LEU A 184 -7.12 7.68 4.45
CA LEU A 184 -6.65 6.33 4.81
C LEU A 184 -7.19 5.94 6.21
N LYS A 185 -7.04 6.82 7.21
CA LYS A 185 -7.53 6.58 8.58
C LYS A 185 -9.04 6.36 8.63
N ASN A 186 -9.81 7.16 7.87
CA ASN A 186 -11.27 7.02 7.81
C ASN A 186 -11.69 5.72 7.13
N LEU A 187 -10.99 5.29 6.07
CA LEU A 187 -11.22 4.00 5.42
C LEU A 187 -10.92 2.85 6.38
N ASN A 188 -9.76 2.88 7.07
CA ASN A 188 -9.42 1.88 8.08
C ASN A 188 -10.53 1.74 9.15
N LYS A 189 -10.95 2.86 9.74
CA LYS A 189 -12.01 2.86 10.76
C LYS A 189 -13.36 2.35 10.24
N LYS A 190 -13.72 2.70 9.00
CA LYS A 190 -15.03 2.42 8.42
C LYS A 190 -15.16 0.99 7.91
N THR A 191 -14.08 0.41 7.40
CA THR A 191 -14.09 -0.91 6.75
C THR A 191 -13.36 -2.00 7.54
N GLY A 192 -12.53 -1.61 8.52
CA GLY A 192 -11.66 -2.54 9.23
C GLY A 192 -10.48 -3.07 8.40
N VAL A 193 -10.19 -2.45 7.22
CA VAL A 193 -9.04 -2.83 6.40
C VAL A 193 -7.74 -2.55 7.14
N THR A 194 -6.80 -3.48 7.13
CA THR A 194 -5.45 -3.25 7.67
C THR A 194 -4.68 -2.34 6.72
N ILE A 195 -4.01 -1.32 7.23
CA ILE A 195 -3.21 -0.40 6.42
C ILE A 195 -1.76 -0.42 6.90
N ILE A 196 -0.82 -0.59 5.98
CA ILE A 196 0.61 -0.48 6.24
C ILE A 196 1.14 0.64 5.36
N PHE A 197 1.61 1.71 5.98
CA PHE A 197 2.15 2.84 5.23
C PHE A 197 3.62 3.07 5.57
N VAL A 198 4.39 3.46 4.56
CA VAL A 198 5.77 3.92 4.71
C VAL A 198 5.74 5.43 4.84
N SER A 199 6.47 5.97 5.80
CA SER A 199 6.73 7.41 5.91
C SER A 199 8.10 7.68 6.52
N HIS A 200 8.66 8.81 6.19
CA HIS A 200 9.83 9.40 6.85
C HIS A 200 9.45 10.67 7.63
N ASP A 201 8.19 11.11 7.54
CA ASP A 201 7.66 12.27 8.27
C ASP A 201 7.27 11.85 9.70
N PRO A 202 7.88 12.46 10.74
CA PRO A 202 7.51 12.20 12.12
C PRO A 202 6.04 12.51 12.46
N ASP A 203 5.41 13.45 11.76
CA ASP A 203 4.02 13.82 11.98
C ASP A 203 3.03 12.73 11.59
N ASP A 204 3.44 11.81 10.73
CA ASP A 204 2.59 10.67 10.33
C ASP A 204 2.44 9.62 11.42
N LYS A 205 3.30 9.61 12.46
CA LYS A 205 3.19 8.71 13.61
C LYS A 205 1.81 8.75 14.28
N LYS A 206 1.16 9.93 14.31
CA LYS A 206 -0.17 10.11 14.91
C LYS A 206 -1.30 9.32 14.22
N TYR A 207 -1.06 8.83 13.02
CA TYR A 207 -2.02 8.01 12.28
C TYR A 207 -1.89 6.52 12.58
N ALA A 208 -0.71 6.08 13.02
CA ALA A 208 -0.43 4.68 13.28
C ALA A 208 -0.99 4.22 14.64
N THR A 209 -1.51 2.99 14.67
CA THR A 209 -1.80 2.24 15.90
C THR A 209 -0.62 1.39 16.35
N GLN A 210 0.29 1.09 15.41
CA GLN A 210 1.56 0.38 15.65
C GLN A 210 2.65 1.03 14.81
N LEU A 211 3.84 1.19 15.37
CA LEU A 211 5.02 1.69 14.67
C LEU A 211 6.08 0.58 14.57
N ILE A 212 6.66 0.45 13.40
CA ILE A 212 7.82 -0.43 13.15
C ILE A 212 8.93 0.46 12.61
N PHE A 213 10.04 0.51 13.33
CA PHE A 213 11.19 1.33 12.93
C PHE A 213 12.24 0.47 12.23
N LEU A 214 12.66 0.92 11.04
CA LEU A 214 13.74 0.28 10.28
C LEU A 214 14.97 1.18 10.25
N LYS A 215 16.12 0.56 10.49
CA LYS A 215 17.47 1.13 10.32
C LYS A 215 18.38 0.08 9.69
N ASP A 216 19.00 0.42 8.57
CA ASP A 216 19.96 -0.45 7.86
C ASP A 216 19.42 -1.88 7.62
N GLY A 217 18.15 -1.98 7.21
CA GLY A 217 17.49 -3.25 6.92
C GLY A 217 17.07 -4.08 8.13
N ARG A 218 17.14 -3.54 9.35
CA ARG A 218 16.79 -4.22 10.60
C ARG A 218 15.71 -3.45 11.36
N ILE A 219 14.92 -4.17 12.16
CA ILE A 219 14.00 -3.52 13.11
C ILE A 219 14.80 -2.97 14.29
N THR A 220 14.41 -1.77 14.73
CA THR A 220 14.98 -1.10 15.92
C THR A 220 13.84 -0.64 16.83
N GLU A 221 14.13 -0.49 18.13
CA GLU A 221 13.12 -0.08 19.12
C GLU A 221 12.77 1.40 19.05
N GLU A 222 13.66 2.25 18.48
CA GLU A 222 13.46 3.71 18.40
C GLU A 222 13.88 4.32 17.06
N TYR A 223 13.30 5.49 16.80
CA TYR A 223 13.66 6.38 15.69
C TYR A 223 14.97 7.10 16.07
N VAL A 224 16.10 6.60 15.57
CA VAL A 224 17.44 7.19 15.76
C VAL A 224 17.82 8.08 14.57
#